data_5bd724e663d46ca2f47ff04f26a52278
#
_entry.id   5bd724e663d46ca2f47ff04f26a52278
#
_cell.length_a   1.000
_cell.length_b   1.000
_cell.length_c   1.000
_cell.angle_alpha   90.00
_cell.angle_beta   90.00
_cell.angle_gamma   90.00
#
_symmetry.space_group_name_H-M   'P 1'
#
loop_
_entity.id
_entity.type
_entity.pdbx_description
1 polymer ?
#
loop_
_entity_poly.entity_id
_entity_poly.type
_entity_poly.pdbx_seq_one_letter_code
_entity_poly.pdbx_strand_id
1 'polypeptide(L)'
;CFILGGGMVTDLGGLAASSFKRGIAYINVPTTLLAMVDASVGGKTGINFNGLKNEIGVFAPAACVLLETEFLRSLDAHNFFSGYAEMLKHGLISTPEHLAELLAFDTEKIDYALLKSMVGRSVQVKERIVEEDPLEHGIRKALNLGHTVGLAFESLALAERRPVLHGY
;
A
#
# COMPACT_ATOMS: atom_id res chain seq x y z
N CYS A 1 7.44 11.99 -14.93
CA CYS A 1 6.64 10.81 -15.31
C CYS A 1 5.44 10.69 -14.36
N PHE A 2 4.26 10.31 -14.88
CA PHE A 2 3.10 9.97 -14.07
C PHE A 2 2.90 8.46 -14.09
N ILE A 3 2.65 7.86 -12.93
CA ILE A 3 2.41 6.43 -12.77
C ILE A 3 0.99 6.28 -12.20
N LEU A 4 0.06 5.85 -13.06
CA LEU A 4 -1.36 5.73 -12.73
C LEU A 4 -1.74 4.25 -12.65
N GLY A 5 -2.18 3.78 -11.48
CA GLY A 5 -2.62 2.40 -11.30
C GLY A 5 -2.59 1.89 -9.87
N GLY A 6 -2.79 0.59 -9.69
CA GLY A 6 -2.69 -0.10 -8.42
C GLY A 6 -1.24 -0.34 -7.98
N GLY A 7 -1.04 -1.07 -6.86
CA GLY A 7 0.26 -1.27 -6.23
C GLY A 7 1.33 -1.83 -7.16
N MET A 8 1.00 -2.86 -7.94
CA MET A 8 1.95 -3.43 -8.92
C MET A 8 2.41 -2.40 -9.95
N VAL A 9 1.54 -1.52 -10.38
CA VAL A 9 1.87 -0.46 -11.37
C VAL A 9 2.75 0.61 -10.73
N THR A 10 2.47 1.00 -9.48
CA THR A 10 3.30 1.98 -8.75
C THR A 10 4.69 1.43 -8.46
N ASP A 11 4.81 0.16 -8.07
CA ASP A 11 6.08 -0.49 -7.78
C ASP A 11 6.95 -0.65 -9.03
N LEU A 12 6.38 -1.20 -10.11
CA LEU A 12 7.06 -1.37 -11.39
C LEU A 12 7.44 -0.02 -12.02
N GLY A 13 6.50 0.93 -12.02
CA GLY A 13 6.71 2.26 -12.57
C GLY A 13 7.79 3.04 -11.84
N GLY A 14 7.81 2.97 -10.50
CA GLY A 14 8.85 3.57 -9.67
C GLY A 14 10.22 2.96 -9.93
N LEU A 15 10.32 1.63 -10.06
CA LEU A 15 11.56 0.96 -10.42
C LEU A 15 12.03 1.36 -11.83
N ALA A 16 11.13 1.40 -12.81
CA ALA A 16 11.45 1.86 -14.16
C ALA A 16 11.94 3.32 -14.17
N ALA A 17 11.25 4.22 -13.47
CA ALA A 17 11.65 5.61 -13.34
C ALA A 17 13.02 5.77 -12.67
N SER A 18 13.29 4.98 -11.61
CA SER A 18 14.57 5.00 -10.89
C SER A 18 15.74 4.49 -11.74
N SER A 19 15.47 3.61 -12.70
CA SER A 19 16.48 3.02 -13.58
C SER A 19 16.68 3.81 -14.88
N PHE A 20 15.63 4.47 -15.39
CA PHE A 20 15.70 5.21 -16.65
C PHE A 20 16.60 6.44 -16.49
N LYS A 21 17.62 6.56 -17.37
CA LYS A 21 18.62 7.65 -17.34
C LYS A 21 19.27 7.86 -15.96
N ARG A 22 19.44 6.80 -15.17
CA ARG A 22 19.93 6.81 -13.79
C ARG A 22 19.01 7.50 -12.79
N GLY A 23 17.73 7.59 -13.10
CA GLY A 23 16.67 8.16 -12.27
C GLY A 23 16.04 9.41 -12.87
N ILE A 24 14.72 9.38 -12.98
CA ILE A 24 13.88 10.54 -13.32
C ILE A 24 12.84 10.76 -12.23
N ALA A 25 12.43 12.01 -12.03
CA ALA A 25 11.33 12.32 -11.14
C ALA A 25 10.01 11.71 -11.65
N TYR A 26 9.20 11.17 -10.71
CA TYR A 26 7.90 10.62 -11.02
C TYR A 26 6.86 10.98 -9.96
N ILE A 27 5.60 10.91 -10.36
CA ILE A 27 4.42 11.18 -9.53
C ILE A 27 3.57 9.91 -9.56
N ASN A 28 3.24 9.37 -8.38
CA ASN A 28 2.28 8.30 -8.25
C ASN A 28 0.85 8.83 -8.19
N VAL A 29 -0.04 8.18 -8.95
CA VAL A 29 -1.50 8.40 -8.91
C VAL A 29 -2.14 7.03 -8.64
N PRO A 30 -2.16 6.58 -7.37
CA PRO A 30 -2.70 5.28 -7.01
C PRO A 30 -4.21 5.21 -7.22
N THR A 31 -4.69 4.09 -7.78
CA THR A 31 -6.11 3.90 -8.10
C THR A 31 -6.79 2.80 -7.28
N THR A 32 -6.06 2.08 -6.44
CA THR A 32 -6.61 1.10 -5.51
C THR A 32 -6.36 1.55 -4.07
N LEU A 33 -7.23 1.13 -3.14
CA LEU A 33 -7.07 1.51 -1.73
C LEU A 33 -5.72 1.06 -1.17
N LEU A 34 -5.29 -0.18 -1.47
CA LEU A 34 -3.97 -0.68 -1.07
C LEU A 34 -2.83 0.20 -1.59
N ALA A 35 -2.90 0.62 -2.86
CA ALA A 35 -1.87 1.50 -3.40
C ALA A 35 -1.87 2.88 -2.74
N MET A 36 -3.05 3.44 -2.40
CA MET A 36 -3.17 4.73 -1.74
C MET A 36 -2.56 4.74 -0.35
N VAL A 37 -2.86 3.72 0.47
CA VAL A 37 -2.45 3.70 1.88
C VAL A 37 -1.11 3.02 2.12
N ASP A 38 -0.64 2.21 1.16
CA ASP A 38 0.58 1.40 1.34
C ASP A 38 1.57 1.54 0.19
N ALA A 39 1.33 0.95 -0.98
CA ALA A 39 2.34 0.72 -2.01
C ALA A 39 2.95 2.02 -2.56
N SER A 40 2.17 3.09 -2.77
CA SER A 40 2.68 4.35 -3.33
C SER A 40 3.43 5.22 -2.31
N VAL A 41 3.40 4.87 -1.01
CA VAL A 41 3.97 5.64 0.09
C VAL A 41 5.21 4.94 0.64
N GLY A 42 6.29 5.69 0.81
CA GLY A 42 7.50 5.19 1.47
C GLY A 42 8.62 4.75 0.54
N GLY A 43 8.46 4.96 -0.78
CA GLY A 43 9.54 4.87 -1.76
C GLY A 43 10.09 3.46 -2.03
N LYS A 44 9.50 2.41 -1.51
CA LYS A 44 9.83 1.05 -1.93
C LYS A 44 9.28 0.84 -3.34
N THR A 45 10.15 0.43 -4.27
CA THR A 45 9.77 0.07 -5.64
C THR A 45 10.36 -1.28 -5.98
N GLY A 46 9.72 -2.05 -6.84
CA GLY A 46 10.27 -3.36 -7.14
C GLY A 46 9.41 -4.22 -8.04
N ILE A 47 9.95 -5.37 -8.33
CA ILE A 47 9.30 -6.44 -9.09
C ILE A 47 9.53 -7.79 -8.45
N ASN A 48 8.59 -8.68 -8.67
CA ASN A 48 8.76 -10.08 -8.33
C ASN A 48 9.77 -10.73 -9.28
N PHE A 49 10.62 -11.59 -8.76
CA PHE A 49 11.60 -12.32 -9.55
C PHE A 49 11.74 -13.75 -9.04
N ASN A 50 11.78 -14.70 -9.95
CA ASN A 50 11.99 -16.12 -9.67
C ASN A 50 11.05 -16.71 -8.58
N GLY A 51 9.78 -16.28 -8.59
CA GLY A 51 8.76 -16.72 -7.63
C GLY A 51 8.80 -16.02 -6.27
N LEU A 52 9.76 -15.15 -6.04
CA LEU A 52 9.87 -14.34 -4.82
C LEU A 52 9.29 -12.95 -5.04
N LYS A 53 8.57 -12.41 -4.03
CA LYS A 53 8.00 -11.08 -4.06
C LYS A 53 9.07 -10.01 -3.81
N ASN A 54 9.00 -8.93 -4.60
CA ASN A 54 9.81 -7.71 -4.42
C ASN A 54 11.31 -7.96 -4.32
N GLU A 55 11.81 -9.01 -5.00
CA GLU A 55 13.22 -9.44 -4.91
C GLU A 55 14.17 -8.44 -5.59
N ILE A 56 13.70 -7.79 -6.65
CA ILE A 56 14.46 -6.74 -7.33
C ILE A 56 13.76 -5.41 -7.09
N GLY A 57 14.42 -4.50 -6.39
CA GLY A 57 13.83 -3.22 -6.06
C GLY A 57 14.85 -2.22 -5.52
N VAL A 58 14.40 -0.99 -5.37
CA VAL A 58 15.19 0.10 -4.82
C VAL A 58 14.31 0.99 -3.92
N PHE A 59 14.95 1.74 -3.04
CA PHE A 59 14.31 2.86 -2.36
C PHE A 59 14.41 4.11 -3.25
N ALA A 60 13.31 4.46 -3.90
CA ALA A 60 13.21 5.61 -4.78
C ALA A 60 11.87 6.33 -4.52
N PRO A 61 11.83 7.32 -3.62
CA PRO A 61 10.58 8.00 -3.29
C PRO A 61 10.07 8.80 -4.49
N ALA A 62 8.76 8.76 -4.70
CA ALA A 62 8.08 9.60 -5.68
C ALA A 62 8.24 11.08 -5.29
N ALA A 63 8.33 11.96 -6.28
CA ALA A 63 8.33 13.40 -6.04
C ALA A 63 7.02 13.90 -5.44
N CYS A 64 5.91 13.19 -5.73
CA CYS A 64 4.59 13.45 -5.19
C CYS A 64 3.71 12.20 -5.32
N VAL A 65 2.76 12.04 -4.39
CA VAL A 65 1.67 11.05 -4.48
C VAL A 65 0.35 11.82 -4.52
N LEU A 66 -0.41 11.68 -5.60
CA LEU A 66 -1.73 12.31 -5.77
C LEU A 66 -2.81 11.30 -5.38
N LEU A 67 -3.44 11.52 -4.24
CA LEU A 67 -4.51 10.66 -3.72
C LEU A 67 -5.87 11.19 -4.18
N GLU A 68 -6.53 10.47 -5.08
CA GLU A 68 -7.89 10.75 -5.53
C GLU A 68 -8.81 9.58 -5.20
N THR A 69 -9.64 9.75 -4.18
CA THR A 69 -10.49 8.67 -3.66
C THR A 69 -11.70 8.37 -4.55
N GLU A 70 -12.02 9.19 -5.55
CA GLU A 70 -13.07 8.89 -6.53
C GLU A 70 -12.79 7.60 -7.33
N PHE A 71 -11.52 7.23 -7.52
CA PHE A 71 -11.16 5.93 -8.13
C PHE A 71 -11.70 4.73 -7.35
N LEU A 72 -11.91 4.87 -6.04
CA LEU A 72 -12.42 3.78 -5.20
C LEU A 72 -13.89 3.44 -5.47
N ARG A 73 -14.64 4.33 -6.14
CA ARG A 73 -16.05 4.06 -6.50
C ARG A 73 -16.21 2.92 -7.50
N SER A 74 -15.20 2.68 -8.31
CA SER A 74 -15.19 1.59 -9.31
C SER A 74 -14.34 0.40 -8.87
N LEU A 75 -13.76 0.44 -7.67
CA LEU A 75 -12.95 -0.64 -7.14
C LEU A 75 -13.86 -1.79 -6.67
N ASP A 76 -13.53 -3.01 -7.06
CA ASP A 76 -14.25 -4.18 -6.58
C ASP A 76 -14.02 -4.44 -5.08
N ALA A 77 -14.94 -5.18 -4.47
CA ALA A 77 -14.94 -5.41 -3.04
C ALA A 77 -13.66 -6.13 -2.54
N HIS A 78 -13.12 -7.09 -3.32
CA HIS A 78 -11.92 -7.81 -2.90
C HIS A 78 -10.71 -6.88 -2.81
N ASN A 79 -10.50 -6.04 -3.82
CA ASN A 79 -9.44 -5.03 -3.80
C ASN A 79 -9.68 -3.95 -2.75
N PHE A 80 -10.94 -3.58 -2.48
CA PHE A 80 -11.27 -2.67 -1.40
C PHE A 80 -10.87 -3.26 -0.04
N PHE A 81 -11.29 -4.48 0.29
CA PHE A 81 -10.97 -5.12 1.56
C PHE A 81 -9.47 -5.40 1.71
N SER A 82 -8.78 -5.73 0.63
CA SER A 82 -7.32 -5.88 0.65
C SER A 82 -6.62 -4.60 1.14
N GLY A 83 -7.03 -3.43 0.64
CA GLY A 83 -6.50 -2.15 1.12
C GLY A 83 -7.00 -1.75 2.50
N TYR A 84 -8.24 -2.12 2.84
CA TYR A 84 -8.83 -1.82 4.14
C TYR A 84 -8.15 -2.59 5.29
N ALA A 85 -7.68 -3.80 5.04
CA ALA A 85 -6.87 -4.56 5.99
C ALA A 85 -5.56 -3.83 6.35
N GLU A 86 -4.93 -3.16 5.38
CA GLU A 86 -3.76 -2.32 5.65
C GLU A 86 -4.11 -1.09 6.51
N MET A 87 -5.29 -0.48 6.30
CA MET A 87 -5.75 0.60 7.18
C MET A 87 -5.97 0.09 8.61
N LEU A 88 -6.57 -1.08 8.79
CA LEU A 88 -6.73 -1.71 10.12
C LEU A 88 -5.37 -1.98 10.77
N LYS A 89 -4.39 -2.45 10.02
CA LYS A 89 -3.01 -2.59 10.50
C LYS A 89 -2.44 -1.23 10.96
N HIS A 90 -2.66 -0.16 10.20
CA HIS A 90 -2.25 1.19 10.61
C HIS A 90 -2.96 1.62 11.91
N GLY A 91 -4.23 1.28 12.09
CA GLY A 91 -4.95 1.47 13.35
C GLY A 91 -4.29 0.74 14.52
N LEU A 92 -3.94 -0.54 14.33
CA LEU A 92 -3.29 -1.37 15.36
C LEU A 92 -1.93 -0.84 15.82
N ILE A 93 -1.15 -0.25 14.91
CA ILE A 93 0.20 0.26 15.22
C ILE A 93 0.23 1.75 15.57
N SER A 94 -0.91 2.44 15.58
CA SER A 94 -0.99 3.87 15.87
C SER A 94 -1.70 4.15 17.20
N THR A 95 -2.99 4.43 17.18
CA THR A 95 -3.76 4.79 18.39
C THR A 95 -5.06 3.99 18.49
N PRO A 96 -5.57 3.75 19.74
CA PRO A 96 -6.85 3.08 19.94
C PRO A 96 -8.02 3.80 19.26
N GLU A 97 -8.00 5.13 19.22
CA GLU A 97 -9.04 5.96 18.60
C GLU A 97 -9.08 5.74 17.09
N HIS A 98 -7.91 5.68 16.44
CA HIS A 98 -7.82 5.41 15.00
C HIS A 98 -8.33 4.00 14.66
N LEU A 99 -7.95 3.01 15.46
CA LEU A 99 -8.47 1.65 15.29
C LEU A 99 -9.98 1.59 15.51
N ALA A 100 -10.52 2.22 16.55
CA ALA A 100 -11.94 2.23 16.83
C ALA A 100 -12.75 2.87 15.70
N GLU A 101 -12.26 3.95 15.10
CA GLU A 101 -12.89 4.58 13.94
C GLU A 101 -12.94 3.63 12.73
N LEU A 102 -11.82 2.94 12.44
CA LEU A 102 -11.77 1.95 11.37
C LEU A 102 -12.73 0.78 11.62
N LEU A 103 -12.81 0.28 12.85
CA LEU A 103 -13.73 -0.82 13.19
C LEU A 103 -15.21 -0.41 13.14
N ALA A 104 -15.52 0.87 13.34
CA ALA A 104 -16.89 1.40 13.31
C ALA A 104 -17.36 1.77 11.90
N PHE A 105 -16.48 1.77 10.90
CA PHE A 105 -16.81 2.18 9.53
C PHE A 105 -17.69 1.13 8.83
N ASP A 106 -18.81 1.58 8.26
CA ASP A 106 -19.72 0.74 7.50
C ASP A 106 -19.17 0.48 6.08
N THR A 107 -18.62 -0.70 5.87
CA THR A 107 -18.07 -1.11 4.57
C THR A 107 -19.14 -1.57 3.56
N GLU A 108 -20.40 -1.76 3.99
CA GLU A 108 -21.50 -2.08 3.08
C GLU A 108 -22.14 -0.82 2.50
N LYS A 109 -22.11 0.29 3.27
CA LYS A 109 -22.62 1.61 2.86
C LYS A 109 -21.51 2.65 2.94
N ILE A 110 -20.60 2.60 1.99
CA ILE A 110 -19.40 3.44 2.00
C ILE A 110 -19.75 4.92 1.93
N ASP A 111 -19.45 5.65 3.01
CA ASP A 111 -19.36 7.12 2.99
C ASP A 111 -17.98 7.52 2.44
N TYR A 112 -17.94 7.93 1.17
CA TYR A 112 -16.68 8.29 0.51
C TYR A 112 -16.03 9.56 1.06
N ALA A 113 -16.80 10.48 1.66
CA ALA A 113 -16.24 11.67 2.31
C ALA A 113 -15.50 11.27 3.59
N LEU A 114 -16.11 10.41 4.40
CA LEU A 114 -15.47 9.85 5.58
C LEU A 114 -14.26 8.97 5.20
N LEU A 115 -14.41 8.10 4.20
CA LEU A 115 -13.32 7.25 3.70
C LEU A 115 -12.10 8.08 3.27
N LYS A 116 -12.30 9.18 2.55
CA LYS A 116 -11.22 10.11 2.17
C LYS A 116 -10.44 10.62 3.38
N SER A 117 -11.14 11.00 4.43
CA SER A 117 -10.53 11.45 5.68
C SER A 117 -9.73 10.32 6.36
N MET A 118 -10.29 9.10 6.38
CA MET A 118 -9.64 7.92 6.96
C MET A 118 -8.40 7.50 6.18
N VAL A 119 -8.44 7.53 4.84
CA VAL A 119 -7.27 7.30 3.97
C VAL A 119 -6.16 8.30 4.31
N GLY A 120 -6.50 9.59 4.44
CA GLY A 120 -5.52 10.61 4.81
C GLY A 120 -4.84 10.32 6.16
N ARG A 121 -5.60 9.91 7.18
CA ARG A 121 -5.04 9.54 8.50
C ARG A 121 -4.15 8.29 8.41
N SER A 122 -4.59 7.29 7.66
CA SER A 122 -3.83 6.05 7.45
C SER A 122 -2.48 6.33 6.76
N VAL A 123 -2.47 7.19 5.75
CA VAL A 123 -1.24 7.65 5.07
C VAL A 123 -0.32 8.37 6.04
N GLN A 124 -0.83 9.28 6.87
CA GLN A 124 -0.03 9.99 7.87
C GLN A 124 0.64 9.06 8.88
N VAL A 125 -0.02 7.96 9.29
CA VAL A 125 0.61 6.94 10.16
C VAL A 125 1.83 6.35 9.47
N LYS A 126 1.69 5.95 8.21
CA LYS A 126 2.79 5.36 7.44
C LYS A 126 3.91 6.37 7.18
N GLU A 127 3.57 7.59 6.79
CA GLU A 127 4.56 8.66 6.53
C GLU A 127 5.44 8.91 7.74
N ARG A 128 4.88 9.08 8.94
CA ARG A 128 5.66 9.27 10.17
C ARG A 128 6.67 8.14 10.40
N ILE A 129 6.24 6.89 10.23
CA ILE A 129 7.10 5.74 10.42
C ILE A 129 8.21 5.68 9.36
N VAL A 130 7.89 6.03 8.11
CA VAL A 130 8.86 6.07 7.00
C VAL A 130 9.86 7.21 7.17
N GLU A 131 9.42 8.39 7.64
CA GLU A 131 10.30 9.53 7.92
C GLU A 131 11.30 9.20 9.02
N GLU A 132 10.88 8.48 10.07
CA GLU A 132 11.75 8.06 11.18
C GLU A 132 12.73 6.96 10.77
N ASP A 133 12.32 6.03 9.89
CA ASP A 133 13.14 4.91 9.47
C ASP A 133 12.98 4.62 7.96
N PRO A 134 13.55 5.45 7.09
CA PRO A 134 13.34 5.35 5.64
C PRO A 134 13.87 4.06 5.03
N LEU A 135 14.88 3.42 5.62
CA LEU A 135 15.52 2.20 5.12
C LEU A 135 15.12 0.91 5.85
N GLU A 136 14.14 1.00 6.78
CA GLU A 136 13.56 -0.18 7.48
C GLU A 136 14.57 -0.95 8.34
N HIS A 137 15.41 -0.25 9.04
CA HIS A 137 16.33 -0.89 10.00
C HIS A 137 15.70 -1.10 11.38
N GLY A 138 14.70 -0.31 11.76
CA GLY A 138 14.08 -0.26 13.08
C GLY A 138 12.55 -0.26 13.06
N ILE A 139 11.94 0.88 13.43
CA ILE A 139 10.50 1.03 13.67
C ILE A 139 9.64 0.73 12.44
N ARG A 140 10.14 0.98 11.24
CA ARG A 140 9.41 0.72 10.00
C ARG A 140 9.03 -0.77 9.85
N LYS A 141 9.72 -1.67 10.54
CA LYS A 141 9.36 -3.10 10.59
C LYS A 141 7.97 -3.35 11.19
N ALA A 142 7.43 -2.42 11.98
CA ALA A 142 6.07 -2.50 12.50
C ALA A 142 5.02 -2.52 11.36
N LEU A 143 5.33 -1.92 10.20
CA LEU A 143 4.49 -2.00 9.01
C LEU A 143 4.37 -3.43 8.44
N ASN A 144 5.24 -4.35 8.85
CA ASN A 144 5.20 -5.76 8.46
C ASN A 144 4.36 -6.63 9.42
N LEU A 145 3.59 -6.03 10.33
CA LEU A 145 2.69 -6.76 11.21
C LEU A 145 1.73 -7.63 10.37
N GLY A 146 1.70 -8.95 10.66
CA GLY A 146 0.90 -9.92 9.91
C GLY A 146 1.55 -10.47 8.63
N HIS A 147 2.56 -9.81 8.06
CA HIS A 147 3.14 -10.18 6.76
C HIS A 147 3.76 -11.56 6.75
N THR A 148 4.41 -12.01 7.83
CA THR A 148 5.02 -13.35 7.88
C THR A 148 4.00 -14.46 7.62
N VAL A 149 2.82 -14.37 8.23
CA VAL A 149 1.74 -15.33 8.06
C VAL A 149 1.03 -15.08 6.72
N GLY A 150 0.70 -13.82 6.42
CA GLY A 150 0.01 -13.44 5.18
C GLY A 150 0.78 -13.88 3.92
N LEU A 151 2.07 -13.62 3.83
CA LEU A 151 2.89 -14.03 2.70
C LEU A 151 3.01 -15.55 2.56
N ALA A 152 3.00 -16.29 3.66
CA ALA A 152 2.98 -17.76 3.62
C ALA A 152 1.66 -18.27 3.01
N PHE A 153 0.51 -17.72 3.41
CA PHE A 153 -0.80 -18.05 2.82
C PHE A 153 -0.90 -17.63 1.36
N GLU A 154 -0.43 -16.44 0.99
CA GLU A 154 -0.39 -15.99 -0.41
C GLU A 154 0.44 -16.94 -1.28
N SER A 155 1.61 -17.38 -0.79
CA SER A 155 2.49 -18.31 -1.50
C SER A 155 1.83 -19.68 -1.68
N LEU A 156 1.17 -20.20 -0.65
CA LEU A 156 0.41 -21.45 -0.72
C LEU A 156 -0.76 -21.33 -1.72
N ALA A 157 -1.54 -20.27 -1.64
CA ALA A 157 -2.68 -20.04 -2.51
C ALA A 157 -2.24 -19.90 -3.99
N LEU A 158 -1.10 -19.28 -4.23
CA LEU A 158 -0.52 -19.20 -5.57
C LEU A 158 -0.09 -20.59 -6.08
N ALA A 159 0.54 -21.41 -5.25
CA ALA A 159 0.92 -22.78 -5.59
C ALA A 159 -0.31 -23.66 -5.90
N GLU A 160 -1.42 -23.44 -5.20
CA GLU A 160 -2.69 -24.11 -5.43
C GLU A 160 -3.52 -23.52 -6.59
N ARG A 161 -2.99 -22.52 -7.30
CA ARG A 161 -3.66 -21.76 -8.37
C ARG A 161 -4.97 -21.10 -7.93
N ARG A 162 -5.04 -20.69 -6.67
CA ARG A 162 -6.14 -19.94 -6.06
C ARG A 162 -5.61 -18.66 -5.42
N PRO A 163 -5.07 -17.71 -6.22
CA PRO A 163 -4.40 -16.54 -5.68
C PRO A 163 -5.35 -15.73 -4.78
N VAL A 164 -4.85 -15.32 -3.65
CA VAL A 164 -5.49 -14.37 -2.73
C VAL A 164 -4.80 -13.01 -2.82
N LEU A 165 -5.54 -11.95 -2.54
CA LEU A 165 -4.99 -10.60 -2.51
C LEU A 165 -4.23 -10.35 -1.21
N HIS A 166 -3.28 -9.44 -1.28
CA HIS A 166 -2.56 -8.94 -0.09
C HIS A 166 -3.56 -8.33 0.90
N GLY A 167 -3.41 -8.63 2.19
CA GLY A 167 -4.35 -8.17 3.22
C GLY A 167 -5.58 -9.06 3.44
N TYR A 168 -5.65 -10.21 2.78
CA TYR A 168 -6.75 -11.18 2.94
C TYR A 168 -6.45 -12.15 4.09
#